data_5954833116a056afe49bc793af773f3c
#
_entry.id   5954833116a056afe49bc793af773f3c
#
_cell.length_a   1.000
_cell.length_b   1.000
_cell.length_c   1.000
_cell.angle_alpha   90.00
_cell.angle_beta   90.00
_cell.angle_gamma   90.00
#
_symmetry.space_group_name_H-M   'P 1'
#
loop_
_entity.id
_entity.type
_entity.pdbx_description
1 polymer ?
#
loop_
_entity_poly.entity_id
_entity_poly.type
_entity_poly.pdbx_seq_one_letter_code
_entity_poly.pdbx_strand_id
1 'polypeptide(L)'
;ATLQSAMTRTLNERLDAVSGQMQQSLETSAVKTAESLGELRKHLNKIDEAQRNITELSGQVVNLQDLLANKQARGAFGEVQLNDIVRNILPPSAYDLQKTLPNGTRPDCLIKMPNPPGSIAVDAKFPLESYQALRKATNDADRLIATRKFKADMQKHIRDIANRYIVPGETAESAIMFI
;
A
#
# COMPACT_ATOMS: atom_id res chain seq x y z
N ALA A 1 -21.65 -79.00 35.38
CA ALA A 1 -22.36 -77.69 35.49
C ALA A 1 -21.45 -76.54 35.87
N THR A 2 -20.35 -76.75 36.58
CA THR A 2 -19.47 -75.70 37.13
C THR A 2 -18.54 -75.01 36.07
N LEU A 3 -18.07 -75.77 35.07
CA LEU A 3 -17.11 -75.21 34.07
C LEU A 3 -17.82 -74.26 33.07
N GLN A 4 -19.06 -74.58 32.71
CA GLN A 4 -19.84 -73.79 31.72
C GLN A 4 -20.31 -72.47 32.35
N SER A 5 -20.66 -72.45 33.63
CA SER A 5 -21.03 -71.22 34.33
C SER A 5 -19.82 -70.28 34.55
N ALA A 6 -18.62 -70.79 34.79
CA ALA A 6 -17.40 -70.02 34.91
C ALA A 6 -17.01 -69.42 33.58
N MET A 7 -17.15 -70.11 32.46
CA MET A 7 -16.85 -69.67 31.13
C MET A 7 -17.81 -68.53 30.67
N THR A 8 -19.10 -68.70 30.98
CA THR A 8 -20.10 -67.66 30.68
C THR A 8 -19.85 -66.36 31.45
N ARG A 9 -19.45 -66.50 32.72
CA ARG A 9 -19.09 -65.32 33.54
C ARG A 9 -17.88 -64.60 33.02
N THR A 10 -16.79 -65.30 32.65
CA THR A 10 -15.59 -64.71 32.07
C THR A 10 -15.89 -64.04 30.72
N LEU A 11 -16.77 -64.60 29.89
CA LEU A 11 -17.20 -64.00 28.65
C LEU A 11 -17.99 -62.74 28.91
N ASN A 12 -18.92 -62.72 29.84
CA ASN A 12 -19.68 -61.48 30.15
C ASN A 12 -18.75 -60.40 30.74
N GLU A 13 -17.84 -60.71 31.62
CA GLU A 13 -16.84 -59.75 32.15
C GLU A 13 -15.96 -59.14 31.03
N ARG A 14 -15.54 -59.96 30.05
CA ARG A 14 -14.80 -59.48 28.89
C ARG A 14 -15.65 -58.65 27.95
N LEU A 15 -16.89 -58.99 27.73
CA LEU A 15 -17.83 -58.20 26.93
C LEU A 15 -18.10 -56.83 27.55
N ASP A 16 -18.32 -56.81 28.85
CA ASP A 16 -18.54 -55.54 29.58
C ASP A 16 -17.28 -54.65 29.55
N ALA A 17 -16.08 -55.26 29.72
CA ALA A 17 -14.81 -54.52 29.60
C ALA A 17 -14.58 -53.97 28.22
N VAL A 18 -14.83 -54.74 27.15
CA VAL A 18 -14.72 -54.28 25.75
C VAL A 18 -15.74 -53.19 25.42
N SER A 19 -17.00 -53.36 25.88
CA SER A 19 -18.07 -52.37 25.71
C SER A 19 -17.71 -51.06 26.39
N GLY A 20 -17.22 -51.08 27.62
CA GLY A 20 -16.76 -49.89 28.35
C GLY A 20 -15.59 -49.20 27.65
N GLN A 21 -14.58 -49.98 27.19
CA GLN A 21 -13.43 -49.42 26.46
C GLN A 21 -13.84 -48.81 25.10
N MET A 22 -14.79 -49.42 24.40
CA MET A 22 -15.30 -48.93 23.14
C MET A 22 -16.09 -47.61 23.33
N GLN A 23 -16.92 -47.55 24.39
CA GLN A 23 -17.68 -46.34 24.73
C GLN A 23 -16.74 -45.17 25.08
N GLN A 24 -15.72 -45.42 25.88
CA GLN A 24 -14.71 -44.39 26.21
C GLN A 24 -13.90 -43.94 24.99
N SER A 25 -13.56 -44.87 24.10
CA SER A 25 -12.87 -44.53 22.84
C SER A 25 -13.73 -43.67 21.89
N LEU A 26 -15.02 -44.03 21.79
CA LEU A 26 -15.97 -43.24 20.99
C LEU A 26 -16.16 -41.80 21.54
N GLU A 27 -16.29 -41.71 22.87
CA GLU A 27 -16.43 -40.41 23.55
C GLU A 27 -15.20 -39.53 23.36
N THR A 28 -14.01 -40.09 23.54
CA THR A 28 -12.72 -39.41 23.31
C THR A 28 -12.57 -39.00 21.85
N SER A 29 -12.97 -39.85 20.90
CA SER A 29 -12.94 -39.51 19.45
C SER A 29 -13.93 -38.41 19.09
N ALA A 30 -15.12 -38.42 19.67
CA ALA A 30 -16.12 -37.38 19.47
C ALA A 30 -15.65 -36.02 19.97
N VAL A 31 -15.04 -35.96 21.15
CA VAL A 31 -14.47 -34.72 21.69
C VAL A 31 -13.35 -34.18 20.80
N LYS A 32 -12.38 -35.05 20.43
CA LYS A 32 -11.30 -34.64 19.53
C LYS A 32 -11.79 -34.12 18.16
N THR A 33 -12.83 -34.80 17.63
CA THR A 33 -13.44 -34.36 16.36
C THR A 33 -14.11 -32.98 16.51
N ALA A 34 -14.83 -32.76 17.61
CA ALA A 34 -15.45 -31.46 17.91
C ALA A 34 -14.41 -30.33 18.07
N GLU A 35 -13.31 -30.62 18.78
CA GLU A 35 -12.19 -29.66 18.91
C GLU A 35 -11.57 -29.33 17.55
N SER A 36 -11.27 -30.34 16.73
CA SER A 36 -10.69 -30.15 15.39
C SER A 36 -11.63 -29.37 14.47
N LEU A 37 -12.93 -29.62 14.54
CA LEU A 37 -13.93 -28.83 13.79
C LEU A 37 -13.99 -27.38 14.29
N GLY A 38 -13.84 -27.15 15.58
CA GLY A 38 -13.75 -25.81 16.17
C GLY A 38 -12.53 -25.02 15.67
N GLU A 39 -11.37 -25.69 15.62
CA GLU A 39 -10.15 -25.09 15.06
C GLU A 39 -10.25 -24.82 13.56
N LEU A 40 -10.79 -25.76 12.80
CA LEU A 40 -11.03 -25.59 11.36
C LEU A 40 -11.95 -24.38 11.09
N ARG A 41 -13.01 -24.22 11.87
CA ARG A 41 -13.90 -23.07 11.76
C ARG A 41 -13.19 -21.75 12.06
N LYS A 42 -12.30 -21.71 13.04
CA LYS A 42 -11.47 -20.51 13.32
C LYS A 42 -10.53 -20.19 12.16
N HIS A 43 -9.92 -21.21 11.55
CA HIS A 43 -9.05 -21.02 10.39
C HIS A 43 -9.82 -20.53 9.17
N LEU A 44 -11.02 -21.07 8.90
CA LEU A 44 -11.89 -20.62 7.81
C LEU A 44 -12.31 -19.15 7.99
N ASN A 45 -12.65 -18.73 9.21
CA ASN A 45 -12.98 -17.34 9.48
C ASN A 45 -11.79 -16.40 9.21
N LYS A 46 -10.57 -16.79 9.58
CA LYS A 46 -9.35 -16.01 9.27
C LYS A 46 -9.06 -15.91 7.77
N ILE A 47 -9.31 -17.00 7.04
CA ILE A 47 -9.16 -17.01 5.56
C ILE A 47 -10.19 -16.09 4.93
N ASP A 48 -11.44 -16.11 5.38
CA ASP A 48 -12.51 -15.25 4.87
C ASP A 48 -12.20 -13.75 5.11
N GLU A 49 -11.69 -13.42 6.30
CA GLU A 49 -11.23 -12.07 6.63
C GLU A 49 -10.05 -11.63 5.75
N ALA A 50 -9.04 -12.50 5.58
CA ALA A 50 -7.91 -12.24 4.71
C ALA A 50 -8.36 -12.05 3.24
N GLN A 51 -9.34 -12.82 2.77
CA GLN A 51 -9.87 -12.71 1.41
C GLN A 51 -10.64 -11.40 1.20
N ARG A 52 -11.39 -10.94 2.20
CA ARG A 52 -12.04 -9.60 2.16
C ARG A 52 -10.99 -8.50 2.07
N ASN A 53 -9.96 -8.55 2.90
CA ASN A 53 -8.87 -7.58 2.87
C ASN A 53 -8.14 -7.57 1.52
N ILE A 54 -7.89 -8.74 0.90
CA ILE A 54 -7.29 -8.84 -0.44
C ILE A 54 -8.20 -8.23 -1.50
N THR A 55 -9.51 -8.46 -1.43
CA THR A 55 -10.48 -7.90 -2.38
C THR A 55 -10.55 -6.38 -2.26
N GLU A 56 -10.55 -5.85 -1.03
CA GLU A 56 -10.52 -4.40 -0.77
C GLU A 56 -9.23 -3.75 -1.27
N LEU A 57 -8.06 -4.36 -0.97
CA LEU A 57 -6.76 -3.93 -1.49
C LEU A 57 -6.71 -3.98 -3.02
N SER A 58 -7.27 -5.01 -3.65
CA SER A 58 -7.33 -5.11 -5.11
C SER A 58 -8.17 -3.99 -5.72
N GLY A 59 -9.29 -3.62 -5.09
CA GLY A 59 -10.10 -2.48 -5.51
C GLY A 59 -9.35 -1.15 -5.38
N GLN A 60 -8.57 -0.97 -4.33
CA GLN A 60 -7.74 0.22 -4.14
C GLN A 60 -6.59 0.30 -5.16
N VAL A 61 -5.98 -0.82 -5.53
CA VAL A 61 -4.92 -0.89 -6.56
C VAL A 61 -5.46 -0.55 -7.95
N VAL A 62 -6.66 -1.02 -8.30
CA VAL A 62 -7.31 -0.67 -9.59
C VAL A 62 -7.64 0.83 -9.63
N ASN A 63 -8.18 1.39 -8.56
CA ASN A 63 -8.44 2.82 -8.45
C ASN A 63 -7.16 3.66 -8.56
N LEU A 64 -6.05 3.21 -7.98
CA LEU A 64 -4.74 3.86 -8.11
C LEU A 64 -4.20 3.80 -9.55
N GLN A 65 -4.39 2.70 -10.25
CA GLN A 65 -3.99 2.58 -11.66
C GLN A 65 -4.78 3.54 -12.56
N ASP A 66 -6.09 3.66 -12.35
CA ASP A 66 -6.95 4.58 -13.09
C ASP A 66 -6.65 6.05 -12.76
N LEU A 67 -6.38 6.38 -11.49
CA LEU A 67 -5.91 7.69 -11.06
C LEU A 67 -4.57 8.06 -11.71
N LEU A 68 -3.63 7.12 -11.78
CA LEU A 68 -2.33 7.35 -12.40
C LEU A 68 -2.40 7.40 -13.93
N ALA A 69 -3.39 6.77 -14.56
CA ALA A 69 -3.62 6.84 -16.00
C ALA A 69 -4.14 8.23 -16.44
N ASN A 70 -4.88 8.92 -15.56
CA ASN A 70 -5.40 10.26 -15.86
C ASN A 70 -4.38 11.34 -15.44
N LYS A 71 -3.90 12.12 -16.41
CA LYS A 71 -2.91 13.19 -16.21
C LYS A 71 -3.35 14.23 -15.15
N GLN A 72 -4.64 14.55 -15.12
CA GLN A 72 -5.20 15.54 -14.21
C GLN A 72 -5.32 14.98 -12.78
N ALA A 73 -5.80 13.74 -12.62
CA ALA A 73 -5.87 13.07 -11.33
C ALA A 73 -4.48 12.83 -10.72
N ARG A 74 -3.50 12.50 -11.55
CA ARG A 74 -2.09 12.35 -11.14
C ARG A 74 -1.49 13.66 -10.63
N GLY A 75 -1.75 14.79 -11.31
CA GLY A 75 -1.33 16.12 -10.85
C GLY A 75 -1.90 16.41 -9.46
N ALA A 76 -3.21 16.24 -9.30
CA ALA A 76 -3.89 16.45 -8.03
C ALA A 76 -3.34 15.53 -6.91
N PHE A 77 -3.00 14.27 -7.22
CA PHE A 77 -2.40 13.35 -6.25
C PHE A 77 -1.02 13.84 -5.79
N GLY A 78 -0.15 14.27 -6.70
CA GLY A 78 1.16 14.84 -6.35
C GLY A 78 1.05 16.09 -5.47
N GLU A 79 0.10 16.99 -5.79
CA GLU A 79 -0.20 18.16 -4.96
C GLU A 79 -0.69 17.79 -3.55
N VAL A 80 -1.57 16.80 -3.41
CA VAL A 80 -2.05 16.31 -2.11
C VAL A 80 -0.90 15.73 -1.30
N GLN A 81 -0.05 14.89 -1.89
CA GLN A 81 1.11 14.30 -1.19
C GLN A 81 2.11 15.39 -0.74
N LEU A 82 2.40 16.36 -1.60
CA LEU A 82 3.24 17.51 -1.24
C LEU A 82 2.63 18.29 -0.06
N ASN A 83 1.33 18.57 -0.11
CA ASN A 83 0.63 19.30 0.93
C ASN A 83 0.66 18.58 2.27
N ASP A 84 0.46 17.26 2.27
CA ASP A 84 0.51 16.44 3.48
C ASP A 84 1.91 16.42 4.10
N ILE A 85 2.95 16.27 3.27
CA ILE A 85 4.34 16.31 3.74
C ILE A 85 4.66 17.69 4.34
N VAL A 86 4.32 18.76 3.66
CA VAL A 86 4.59 20.14 4.12
C VAL A 86 3.86 20.42 5.44
N ARG A 87 2.59 20.04 5.56
CA ARG A 87 1.79 20.25 6.78
C ARG A 87 2.32 19.44 7.98
N ASN A 88 2.86 18.26 7.72
CA ASN A 88 3.40 17.40 8.79
C ASN A 88 4.78 17.84 9.28
N ILE A 89 5.55 18.55 8.45
CA ILE A 89 6.95 18.92 8.75
C ILE A 89 7.09 20.37 9.16
N LEU A 90 6.34 21.29 8.51
CA LEU A 90 6.51 22.72 8.69
C LEU A 90 5.33 23.34 9.47
N PRO A 91 5.60 24.35 10.33
CA PRO A 91 4.53 25.11 10.96
C PRO A 91 3.74 25.92 9.93
N PRO A 92 2.43 26.16 10.12
CA PRO A 92 1.58 26.87 9.16
C PRO A 92 2.08 28.26 8.74
N SER A 93 2.87 28.91 9.59
CA SER A 93 3.48 30.20 9.30
C SER A 93 4.66 30.15 8.31
N ALA A 94 5.26 28.97 8.10
CA ALA A 94 6.47 28.79 7.30
C ALA A 94 6.20 28.50 5.82
N TYR A 95 4.95 28.34 5.40
CA TYR A 95 4.63 28.07 4.01
C TYR A 95 3.29 28.72 3.59
N ASP A 96 3.11 28.86 2.29
CA ASP A 96 1.82 29.20 1.66
C ASP A 96 1.54 28.17 0.57
N LEU A 97 0.33 27.60 0.56
CA LEU A 97 -0.09 26.69 -0.52
C LEU A 97 -0.71 27.49 -1.65
N GLN A 98 -0.33 27.16 -2.89
CA GLN A 98 -0.88 27.72 -4.12
C GLN A 98 -0.94 29.27 -4.13
N LYS A 99 0.05 29.94 -3.57
CA LYS A 99 0.14 31.40 -3.57
C LYS A 99 0.58 31.92 -4.94
N THR A 100 -0.15 32.90 -5.45
CA THR A 100 0.21 33.57 -6.70
C THR A 100 1.42 34.49 -6.49
N LEU A 101 2.44 34.31 -7.31
CA LEU A 101 3.65 35.14 -7.34
C LEU A 101 3.39 36.45 -8.16
N PRO A 102 4.24 37.49 -8.01
CA PRO A 102 4.08 38.75 -8.73
C PRO A 102 4.08 38.61 -10.26
N ASN A 103 4.73 37.59 -10.80
CA ASN A 103 4.72 37.28 -12.24
C ASN A 103 3.45 36.55 -12.71
N GLY A 104 2.43 36.37 -11.82
CA GLY A 104 1.17 35.72 -12.13
C GLY A 104 1.23 34.18 -12.08
N THR A 105 2.39 33.58 -11.85
CA THR A 105 2.51 32.12 -11.69
C THR A 105 2.15 31.67 -10.28
N ARG A 106 1.77 30.38 -10.16
CA ARG A 106 1.27 29.83 -8.91
C ARG A 106 1.91 28.45 -8.67
N PRO A 107 2.93 28.36 -7.79
CA PRO A 107 3.50 27.09 -7.38
C PRO A 107 2.56 26.33 -6.45
N ASP A 108 2.72 25.00 -6.33
CA ASP A 108 1.92 24.16 -5.44
C ASP A 108 2.18 24.54 -3.97
N CYS A 109 3.43 24.86 -3.61
CA CYS A 109 3.80 25.34 -2.29
C CYS A 109 4.90 26.40 -2.39
N LEU A 110 4.85 27.40 -1.51
CA LEU A 110 5.91 28.39 -1.32
C LEU A 110 6.41 28.30 0.12
N ILE A 111 7.65 27.88 0.31
CA ILE A 111 8.30 27.81 1.63
C ILE A 111 8.88 29.18 1.95
N LYS A 112 8.45 29.79 3.04
CA LYS A 112 8.89 31.10 3.48
C LYS A 112 10.26 30.99 4.13
N MET A 113 11.22 31.69 3.55
CA MET A 113 12.57 31.83 4.08
C MET A 113 12.88 33.32 4.30
N PRO A 114 13.81 33.63 5.22
CA PRO A 114 14.33 34.98 5.34
C PRO A 114 14.92 35.47 4.01
N ASN A 115 14.82 36.74 3.73
CA ASN A 115 15.45 37.33 2.55
C ASN A 115 16.76 38.05 2.94
N PRO A 116 17.95 37.69 2.41
CA PRO A 116 18.19 36.59 1.49
C PRO A 116 18.18 35.21 2.16
N PRO A 117 17.87 34.08 1.47
CA PRO A 117 17.74 33.92 -0.01
C PRO A 117 16.34 34.16 -0.57
N GLY A 118 15.33 34.46 0.25
CA GLY A 118 13.94 34.59 -0.20
C GLY A 118 13.17 33.27 -0.21
N SER A 119 11.87 33.32 -0.48
CA SER A 119 10.99 32.15 -0.46
C SER A 119 11.32 31.15 -1.55
N ILE A 120 11.22 29.85 -1.24
CA ILE A 120 11.50 28.75 -2.20
C ILE A 120 10.18 28.19 -2.72
N ALA A 121 10.02 28.20 -4.04
CA ALA A 121 8.88 27.57 -4.69
C ALA A 121 9.07 26.05 -4.81
N VAL A 122 8.01 25.30 -4.57
CA VAL A 122 7.95 23.84 -4.73
C VAL A 122 6.79 23.52 -5.65
N ASP A 123 7.03 22.68 -6.66
CA ASP A 123 6.03 22.26 -7.63
C ASP A 123 6.11 20.75 -7.88
N ALA A 124 4.96 20.06 -7.85
CA ALA A 124 4.87 18.62 -8.02
C ALA A 124 4.81 18.26 -9.51
N LYS A 125 5.85 17.63 -10.02
CA LYS A 125 5.96 17.22 -11.43
C LYS A 125 6.66 15.89 -11.56
N PHE A 126 6.01 14.94 -12.25
CA PHE A 126 6.60 13.65 -12.55
C PHE A 126 6.29 13.18 -13.97
N PRO A 127 7.30 12.84 -14.78
CA PRO A 127 7.11 12.35 -16.14
C PRO A 127 6.76 10.85 -16.15
N LEU A 128 5.56 10.48 -15.66
CA LEU A 128 5.15 9.10 -15.46
C LEU A 128 5.17 8.29 -16.77
N GLU A 129 4.78 8.87 -17.90
CA GLU A 129 4.71 8.14 -19.17
C GLU A 129 6.08 7.63 -19.61
N SER A 130 7.11 8.48 -19.54
CA SER A 130 8.47 8.08 -19.87
C SER A 130 9.10 7.18 -18.80
N TYR A 131 8.73 7.34 -17.54
CA TYR A 131 9.10 6.42 -16.47
C TYR A 131 8.49 5.03 -16.66
N GLN A 132 7.21 4.94 -17.00
CA GLN A 132 6.54 3.67 -17.30
C GLN A 132 7.15 2.98 -18.53
N ALA A 133 7.48 3.74 -19.58
CA ALA A 133 8.18 3.20 -20.74
C ALA A 133 9.54 2.61 -20.35
N LEU A 134 10.29 3.30 -19.47
CA LEU A 134 11.56 2.81 -18.94
C LEU A 134 11.37 1.51 -18.12
N ARG A 135 10.32 1.46 -17.29
CA ARG A 135 9.99 0.27 -16.47
C ARG A 135 9.56 -0.94 -17.31
N LYS A 136 8.89 -0.70 -18.44
CA LYS A 136 8.38 -1.75 -19.33
C LYS A 136 9.41 -2.23 -20.36
N ALA A 137 10.54 -1.54 -20.50
CA ALA A 137 11.59 -1.92 -21.45
C ALA A 137 12.22 -3.26 -21.06
N THR A 138 12.13 -4.26 -21.95
CA THR A 138 12.59 -5.64 -21.71
C THR A 138 13.95 -5.93 -22.33
N ASN A 139 14.41 -5.10 -23.26
CA ASN A 139 15.71 -5.23 -23.91
C ASN A 139 16.55 -3.95 -23.77
N ASP A 140 17.86 -4.05 -24.00
CA ASP A 140 18.81 -2.95 -23.80
C ASP A 140 18.58 -1.77 -24.76
N ALA A 141 18.16 -2.04 -25.99
CA ALA A 141 17.90 -1.00 -26.98
C ALA A 141 16.70 -0.12 -26.57
N ASP A 142 15.58 -0.74 -26.21
CA ASP A 142 14.40 -0.05 -25.75
C ASP A 142 14.67 0.68 -24.42
N ARG A 143 15.44 0.06 -23.54
CA ARG A 143 15.84 0.67 -22.26
C ARG A 143 16.68 1.93 -22.47
N LEU A 144 17.59 1.91 -23.43
CA LEU A 144 18.41 3.07 -23.76
C LEU A 144 17.54 4.24 -24.29
N ILE A 145 16.62 3.93 -25.20
CA ILE A 145 15.68 4.91 -25.78
C ILE A 145 14.79 5.51 -24.68
N ALA A 146 14.17 4.65 -23.84
CA ALA A 146 13.32 5.07 -22.74
C ALA A 146 14.08 5.92 -21.70
N THR A 147 15.33 5.57 -21.39
CA THR A 147 16.19 6.34 -20.48
C THR A 147 16.47 7.74 -21.03
N ARG A 148 16.77 7.86 -22.33
CA ARG A 148 17.00 9.17 -22.97
C ARG A 148 15.75 10.03 -22.91
N LYS A 149 14.59 9.45 -23.21
CA LYS A 149 13.30 10.13 -23.14
C LYS A 149 12.97 10.61 -21.73
N PHE A 150 13.12 9.72 -20.73
CA PHE A 150 12.89 10.08 -19.34
C PHE A 150 13.78 11.22 -18.87
N LYS A 151 15.08 11.18 -19.20
CA LYS A 151 16.02 12.29 -18.90
C LYS A 151 15.60 13.60 -19.57
N ALA A 152 15.17 13.56 -20.83
CA ALA A 152 14.73 14.75 -21.54
C ALA A 152 13.47 15.37 -20.92
N ASP A 153 12.49 14.53 -20.54
CA ASP A 153 11.25 14.97 -19.89
C ASP A 153 11.53 15.55 -18.50
N MET A 154 12.42 14.93 -17.70
CA MET A 154 12.88 15.47 -16.42
C MET A 154 13.55 16.83 -16.58
N GLN A 155 14.49 16.97 -17.52
CA GLN A 155 15.15 18.24 -17.79
C GLN A 155 14.18 19.34 -18.27
N LYS A 156 13.13 18.96 -19.01
CA LYS A 156 12.07 19.89 -19.39
C LYS A 156 11.32 20.41 -18.15
N HIS A 157 10.89 19.50 -17.25
CA HIS A 157 10.19 19.91 -16.03
C HIS A 157 11.06 20.80 -15.13
N ILE A 158 12.35 20.46 -14.96
CA ILE A 158 13.29 21.31 -14.21
C ILE A 158 13.37 22.71 -14.79
N ARG A 159 13.53 22.83 -16.12
CA ARG A 159 13.58 24.14 -16.78
C ARG A 159 12.26 24.90 -16.68
N ASP A 160 11.15 24.22 -16.84
CA ASP A 160 9.82 24.83 -16.74
C ASP A 160 9.57 25.39 -15.33
N ILE A 161 9.97 24.67 -14.29
CA ILE A 161 9.89 25.10 -12.88
C ILE A 161 10.81 26.30 -12.64
N ALA A 162 12.07 26.22 -13.05
CA ALA A 162 13.01 27.31 -12.90
C ALA A 162 12.53 28.59 -13.56
N ASN A 163 12.09 28.51 -14.82
CA ASN A 163 11.61 29.67 -15.57
C ASN A 163 10.33 30.31 -15.03
N ARG A 164 9.48 29.50 -14.37
CA ARG A 164 8.21 29.98 -13.81
C ARG A 164 8.34 30.58 -12.43
N TYR A 165 9.16 29.97 -11.58
CA TYR A 165 9.10 30.21 -10.14
C TYR A 165 10.37 30.82 -9.56
N ILE A 166 11.46 30.91 -10.30
CA ILE A 166 12.62 31.71 -9.90
C ILE A 166 12.38 33.12 -10.41
N VAL A 167 11.93 33.99 -9.50
CA VAL A 167 11.60 35.41 -9.81
C VAL A 167 12.60 36.29 -9.06
N PRO A 168 13.51 37.00 -9.79
CA PRO A 168 14.52 37.83 -9.17
C PRO A 168 13.93 38.87 -8.21
N GLY A 169 14.46 38.92 -6.99
CA GLY A 169 14.02 39.84 -5.93
C GLY A 169 12.82 39.37 -5.11
N GLU A 170 12.08 38.33 -5.56
CA GLU A 170 10.88 37.80 -4.89
C GLU A 170 11.05 36.41 -4.34
N THR A 171 11.70 35.53 -5.10
CA THR A 171 11.97 34.15 -4.68
C THR A 171 13.47 33.89 -4.62
N ALA A 172 13.85 32.79 -3.96
CA ALA A 172 15.24 32.32 -3.99
C ALA A 172 15.70 32.00 -5.42
N GLU A 173 17.02 31.97 -5.65
CA GLU A 173 17.63 31.56 -6.93
C GLU A 173 17.50 30.05 -7.20
N SER A 174 16.66 29.38 -6.44
CA SER A 174 16.38 27.95 -6.56
C SER A 174 14.89 27.65 -6.35
N ALA A 175 14.42 26.59 -7.00
CA ALA A 175 13.10 26.02 -6.80
C ALA A 175 13.20 24.50 -6.66
N ILE A 176 12.24 23.89 -6.01
CA ILE A 176 12.23 22.45 -5.74
C ILE A 176 11.21 21.78 -6.66
N MET A 177 11.63 20.74 -7.35
CA MET A 177 10.72 19.81 -8.03
C MET A 177 10.42 18.65 -7.10
N PHE A 178 9.17 18.51 -6.71
CA PHE A 178 8.67 17.37 -5.94
C PHE A 178 8.30 16.23 -6.90
N ILE A 179 8.80 15.01 -6.61
CA ILE A 179 8.67 13.84 -7.48
C ILE A 179 7.92 12.72 -6.75
#